data_0505ccaed246eec6188561f6441f9364
#
_entry.id   0505ccaed246eec6188561f6441f9364
#
_cell.length_a   1.000
_cell.length_b   1.000
_cell.length_c   1.000
_cell.angle_alpha   90.00
_cell.angle_beta   90.00
_cell.angle_gamma   90.00
#
_symmetry.space_group_name_H-M   'P 1'
#
loop_
_entity.id
_entity.type
_entity.pdbx_description
1 polymer ?
#
loop_
_entity_poly.entity_id
_entity_poly.type
_entity_poly.pdbx_seq_one_letter_code
_entity_poly.pdbx_strand_id
1 'polypeptide(L)'
;MSAGIQLFAFCKQLKMKADDGKFYNTDVVSEDSLNVVIALVRSRKSEVFEKWLKNMETSVDEKSIQNARELFESGFVDSIEVGTVKGLQQIHAFIFGGLYDFAGKIRTQNISKGGFMLAPAMYLSRALSSIEKMDESTFDSFVSKYVEMNVAHPFMEGNGRGTRIWLDLILKNNLKLCVDWSRIDKKDYLDAMRES
;
A
#
# COMPACT_ATOMS: atom_id res chain seq x y z
N MET A 1 -13.93 -4.26 -40.25
CA MET A 1 -14.88 -4.07 -39.12
C MET A 1 -14.04 -3.74 -37.91
N SER A 2 -13.95 -2.46 -37.51
CA SER A 2 -13.23 -2.03 -36.32
C SER A 2 -14.07 -2.38 -35.10
N ALA A 3 -13.58 -3.28 -34.27
CA ALA A 3 -14.17 -3.53 -32.97
C ALA A 3 -13.99 -2.25 -32.13
N GLY A 4 -15.05 -1.46 -32.01
CA GLY A 4 -15.07 -0.33 -31.08
C GLY A 4 -14.94 -0.88 -29.67
N ILE A 5 -13.75 -0.74 -29.09
CA ILE A 5 -13.53 -1.02 -27.69
C ILE A 5 -14.43 -0.05 -26.92
N GLN A 6 -15.41 -0.55 -26.19
CA GLN A 6 -16.23 0.27 -25.30
C GLN A 6 -15.36 0.72 -24.12
N LEU A 7 -14.67 1.84 -24.29
CA LEU A 7 -13.84 2.48 -23.25
C LEU A 7 -14.59 2.74 -21.94
N PHE A 8 -15.91 2.88 -22.01
CA PHE A 8 -16.78 3.11 -20.85
C PHE A 8 -16.77 2.00 -19.79
N ALA A 9 -16.39 0.78 -20.14
CA ALA A 9 -16.31 -0.33 -19.18
C ALA A 9 -15.15 -0.18 -18.16
N PHE A 10 -14.18 0.69 -18.46
CA PHE A 10 -12.96 0.86 -17.66
C PHE A 10 -12.89 2.20 -16.92
N CYS A 11 -13.86 3.09 -17.15
CA CYS A 11 -13.91 4.41 -16.53
C CYS A 11 -14.93 4.46 -15.41
N LYS A 12 -14.58 5.13 -14.30
CA LYS A 12 -15.51 5.51 -13.24
C LYS A 12 -15.60 7.03 -13.19
N GLN A 13 -16.80 7.56 -12.97
CA GLN A 13 -16.96 8.99 -12.74
C GLN A 13 -16.75 9.32 -11.26
N LEU A 14 -15.83 10.22 -10.99
CA LEU A 14 -15.59 10.79 -9.68
C LEU A 14 -15.79 12.30 -9.71
N LYS A 15 -16.35 12.85 -8.63
CA LYS A 15 -16.35 14.30 -8.43
C LYS A 15 -14.99 14.74 -7.93
N MET A 16 -14.24 15.41 -8.78
CA MET A 16 -12.93 15.95 -8.47
C MET A 16 -12.97 17.47 -8.38
N LYS A 17 -12.23 18.02 -7.41
CA LYS A 17 -12.08 19.47 -7.24
C LYS A 17 -11.01 19.95 -8.22
N ALA A 18 -11.36 20.91 -9.08
CA ALA A 18 -10.43 21.59 -9.99
C ALA A 18 -9.73 22.77 -9.31
N ASP A 19 -8.71 23.33 -9.97
CA ASP A 19 -7.93 24.47 -9.46
C ASP A 19 -8.76 25.73 -9.24
N ASP A 20 -9.92 25.84 -9.91
CA ASP A 20 -10.89 26.93 -9.70
C ASP A 20 -11.76 26.75 -8.43
N GLY A 21 -11.50 25.68 -7.66
CA GLY A 21 -12.21 25.35 -6.42
C GLY A 21 -13.57 24.66 -6.60
N LYS A 22 -14.03 24.46 -7.84
CA LYS A 22 -15.33 23.80 -8.14
C LYS A 22 -15.14 22.30 -8.33
N PHE A 23 -16.25 21.56 -8.18
CA PHE A 23 -16.27 20.11 -8.38
C PHE A 23 -16.84 19.77 -9.76
N TYR A 24 -16.09 18.95 -10.49
CA TYR A 24 -16.50 18.44 -11.80
C TYR A 24 -16.57 16.91 -11.77
N ASN A 25 -17.52 16.34 -12.53
CA ASN A 25 -17.53 14.91 -12.79
C ASN A 25 -16.39 14.62 -13.76
N THR A 26 -15.40 13.84 -13.32
CA THR A 26 -14.21 13.49 -14.09
C THR A 26 -14.19 11.99 -14.29
N ASP A 27 -13.98 11.56 -15.54
CA ASP A 27 -13.77 10.16 -15.85
C ASP A 27 -12.36 9.75 -15.39
N VAL A 28 -12.30 8.75 -14.54
CA VAL A 28 -11.04 8.19 -14.01
C VAL A 28 -10.92 6.73 -14.36
N VAL A 29 -9.71 6.31 -14.63
CA VAL A 29 -9.36 4.92 -14.97
C VAL A 29 -8.48 4.38 -13.86
N SER A 30 -8.75 3.17 -13.37
CA SER A 30 -7.86 2.50 -12.43
C SER A 30 -6.58 2.07 -13.12
N GLU A 31 -5.50 1.90 -12.36
CA GLU A 31 -4.21 1.41 -12.87
C GLU A 31 -4.35 0.07 -13.61
N ASP A 32 -5.09 -0.89 -13.04
CA ASP A 32 -5.35 -2.18 -13.68
C ASP A 32 -6.08 -2.03 -15.01
N SER A 33 -7.08 -1.14 -15.06
CA SER A 33 -7.83 -0.84 -16.28
C SER A 33 -6.96 -0.13 -17.31
N LEU A 34 -6.06 0.74 -16.87
CA LEU A 34 -5.12 1.45 -17.74
C LEU A 34 -4.14 0.48 -18.40
N ASN A 35 -3.59 -0.48 -17.66
CA ASN A 35 -2.71 -1.53 -18.19
C ASN A 35 -3.41 -2.39 -19.26
N VAL A 36 -4.69 -2.71 -19.04
CA VAL A 36 -5.50 -3.43 -20.05
C VAL A 36 -5.70 -2.57 -21.30
N VAL A 37 -5.99 -1.29 -21.16
CA VAL A 37 -6.17 -0.36 -22.29
C VAL A 37 -4.86 -0.21 -23.08
N ILE A 38 -3.72 -0.06 -22.42
CA ILE A 38 -2.40 0.04 -23.03
C ILE A 38 -2.09 -1.24 -23.85
N ALA A 39 -2.35 -2.43 -23.27
CA ALA A 39 -2.15 -3.70 -23.94
C ALA A 39 -3.03 -3.89 -25.19
N LEU A 40 -4.24 -3.33 -25.18
CA LEU A 40 -5.19 -3.42 -26.30
C LEU A 40 -4.87 -2.44 -27.44
N VAL A 41 -4.34 -1.26 -27.14
CA VAL A 41 -4.13 -0.18 -28.14
C VAL A 41 -2.93 -0.40 -29.02
N ARG A 42 -1.92 -1.17 -28.60
CA ARG A 42 -0.70 -1.53 -29.37
C ARG A 42 -0.21 -0.45 -30.33
N SER A 43 0.06 0.74 -29.83
CA SER A 43 0.58 1.86 -30.62
C SER A 43 1.94 2.31 -30.09
N ARG A 44 2.73 2.99 -30.93
CA ARG A 44 4.01 3.60 -30.50
C ARG A 44 3.82 4.57 -29.32
N LYS A 45 2.65 5.22 -29.22
CA LYS A 45 2.31 6.12 -28.09
C LYS A 45 2.03 5.33 -26.81
N SER A 46 1.39 4.17 -26.90
CA SER A 46 1.14 3.30 -25.74
C SER A 46 2.44 2.71 -25.19
N GLU A 47 3.40 2.36 -26.05
CA GLU A 47 4.73 1.89 -25.60
C GLU A 47 5.53 2.98 -24.86
N VAL A 48 5.49 4.22 -25.35
CA VAL A 48 6.14 5.36 -24.67
C VAL A 48 5.49 5.65 -23.33
N PHE A 49 4.16 5.57 -23.26
CA PHE A 49 3.41 5.79 -22.03
C PHE A 49 3.64 4.66 -21.01
N GLU A 50 3.70 3.41 -21.46
CA GLU A 50 4.05 2.27 -20.61
C GLU A 50 5.45 2.40 -20.01
N LYS A 51 6.44 2.82 -20.81
CA LYS A 51 7.79 3.09 -20.32
C LYS A 51 7.82 4.23 -19.30
N TRP A 52 7.03 5.27 -19.52
CA TRP A 52 6.92 6.39 -18.59
C TRP A 52 6.30 5.96 -17.25
N LEU A 53 5.22 5.16 -17.27
CA LEU A 53 4.63 4.58 -16.06
C LEU A 53 5.62 3.71 -15.29
N LYS A 54 6.29 2.78 -15.96
CA LYS A 54 7.32 1.92 -15.35
C LYS A 54 8.47 2.73 -14.73
N ASN A 55 8.89 3.81 -15.36
CA ASN A 55 9.93 4.67 -14.81
C ASN A 55 9.47 5.43 -13.58
N MET A 56 8.19 5.82 -13.50
CA MET A 56 7.63 6.45 -12.31
C MET A 56 7.55 5.47 -11.12
N GLU A 57 7.05 4.25 -11.36
CA GLU A 57 7.00 3.20 -10.34
C GLU A 57 8.39 2.86 -9.81
N THR A 58 9.37 2.66 -10.69
CA THR A 58 10.77 2.39 -10.33
C THR A 58 11.32 3.53 -9.47
N SER A 59 11.05 4.78 -9.82
CA SER A 59 11.52 5.93 -9.05
C SER A 59 10.92 6.00 -7.64
N VAL A 60 9.63 5.68 -7.47
CA VAL A 60 8.98 5.64 -6.15
C VAL A 60 9.52 4.48 -5.31
N ASP A 61 9.67 3.31 -5.93
CA ASP A 61 10.21 2.13 -5.25
C ASP A 61 11.64 2.35 -4.77
N GLU A 62 12.52 2.85 -5.63
CA GLU A 62 13.91 3.15 -5.26
C GLU A 62 14.01 4.16 -4.12
N LYS A 63 13.28 5.27 -4.21
CA LYS A 63 13.27 6.30 -3.19
C LYS A 63 12.71 5.80 -1.86
N SER A 64 11.64 5.02 -1.89
CA SER A 64 11.07 4.48 -0.66
C SER A 64 11.95 3.41 -0.01
N ILE A 65 12.77 2.67 -0.77
CA ILE A 65 13.80 1.78 -0.23
C ILE A 65 14.92 2.59 0.42
N GLN A 66 15.34 3.69 -0.22
CA GLN A 66 16.34 4.60 0.36
C GLN A 66 15.82 5.20 1.66
N ASN A 67 14.59 5.73 1.68
CA ASN A 67 13.96 6.28 2.87
C ASN A 67 13.83 5.23 3.99
N ALA A 68 13.54 3.97 3.63
CA ALA A 68 13.49 2.89 4.61
C ALA A 68 14.87 2.60 5.25
N ARG A 69 15.97 2.73 4.51
CA ARG A 69 17.33 2.66 5.09
C ARG A 69 17.60 3.84 5.99
N GLU A 70 17.28 5.04 5.53
CA GLU A 70 17.47 6.28 6.32
C GLU A 70 16.66 6.27 7.61
N LEU A 71 15.48 5.62 7.65
CA LEU A 71 14.69 5.43 8.86
C LEU A 71 15.53 4.82 10.00
N PHE A 72 16.37 3.83 9.67
CA PHE A 72 17.25 3.16 10.65
C PHE A 72 18.56 3.93 10.87
N GLU A 73 19.18 4.45 9.82
CA GLU A 73 20.48 5.14 9.87
C GLU A 73 20.41 6.47 10.62
N SER A 74 19.29 7.20 10.49
CA SER A 74 19.06 8.47 11.19
C SER A 74 18.74 8.31 12.68
N GLY A 75 18.43 7.09 13.13
CA GLY A 75 17.93 6.83 14.48
C GLY A 75 16.48 7.24 14.71
N PHE A 76 15.75 7.70 13.66
CA PHE A 76 14.33 8.04 13.79
C PHE A 76 13.50 6.85 14.27
N VAL A 77 13.93 5.64 13.94
CA VAL A 77 13.30 4.38 14.37
C VAL A 77 13.08 4.31 15.88
N ASP A 78 13.94 4.92 16.69
CA ASP A 78 13.85 4.91 18.16
C ASP A 78 12.72 5.81 18.70
N SER A 79 12.17 6.69 17.86
CA SER A 79 11.03 7.57 18.19
C SER A 79 9.67 6.99 17.82
N ILE A 80 9.66 5.81 17.18
CA ILE A 80 8.43 5.17 16.69
C ILE A 80 7.68 4.51 17.86
N GLU A 81 6.38 4.72 17.92
CA GLU A 81 5.50 4.03 18.88
C GLU A 81 5.26 2.58 18.45
N VAL A 82 6.14 1.69 18.94
CA VAL A 82 6.16 0.27 18.53
C VAL A 82 4.82 -0.42 18.84
N GLY A 83 4.32 -1.22 17.91
CA GLY A 83 3.09 -2.03 18.06
C GLY A 83 1.79 -1.26 17.89
N THR A 84 1.84 0.06 17.77
CA THR A 84 0.65 0.90 17.63
C THR A 84 0.32 1.25 16.18
N VAL A 85 -0.94 1.62 15.92
CA VAL A 85 -1.35 2.18 14.61
C VAL A 85 -0.61 3.48 14.32
N LYS A 86 -0.38 4.29 15.35
CA LYS A 86 0.38 5.54 15.22
C LYS A 86 1.83 5.27 14.80
N GLY A 87 2.46 4.25 15.36
CA GLY A 87 3.81 3.83 14.94
C GLY A 87 3.85 3.39 13.48
N LEU A 88 2.84 2.64 13.02
CA LEU A 88 2.73 2.28 11.61
C LEU A 88 2.54 3.52 10.70
N GLN A 89 1.77 4.52 11.14
CA GLN A 89 1.63 5.80 10.44
C GLN A 89 2.94 6.58 10.39
N GLN A 90 3.73 6.59 11.48
CA GLN A 90 5.06 7.23 11.52
C GLN A 90 6.02 6.56 10.52
N ILE A 91 6.06 5.24 10.47
CA ILE A 91 6.86 4.48 9.50
C ILE A 91 6.45 4.86 8.08
N HIS A 92 5.15 4.79 7.78
CA HIS A 92 4.63 5.08 6.45
C HIS A 92 4.88 6.55 6.03
N ALA A 93 4.71 7.49 6.96
CA ALA A 93 4.99 8.90 6.71
C ALA A 93 6.47 9.13 6.38
N PHE A 94 7.39 8.46 7.07
CA PHE A 94 8.82 8.60 6.83
C PHE A 94 9.21 8.01 5.46
N ILE A 95 8.77 6.77 5.17
CA ILE A 95 9.16 6.05 3.96
C ILE A 95 8.61 6.71 2.70
N PHE A 96 7.37 7.21 2.75
CA PHE A 96 6.65 7.73 1.60
C PHE A 96 6.47 9.26 1.63
N GLY A 97 7.04 9.94 2.61
CA GLY A 97 7.05 11.40 2.68
C GLY A 97 7.68 12.02 1.43
N GLY A 98 6.97 12.97 0.83
CA GLY A 98 7.40 13.58 -0.44
C GLY A 98 7.21 12.70 -1.68
N LEU A 99 6.78 11.44 -1.53
CA LEU A 99 6.45 10.54 -2.64
C LEU A 99 4.93 10.45 -2.85
N TYR A 100 4.16 10.49 -1.75
CA TYR A 100 2.70 10.47 -1.77
C TYR A 100 2.11 11.52 -0.84
N ASP A 101 1.09 12.23 -1.30
CA ASP A 101 0.36 13.22 -0.48
C ASP A 101 -0.39 12.59 0.71
N PHE A 102 -0.65 11.29 0.64
CA PHE A 102 -1.30 10.51 1.69
C PHE A 102 -0.32 9.79 2.62
N ALA A 103 0.98 10.06 2.54
CA ALA A 103 1.97 9.42 3.40
C ALA A 103 1.59 9.57 4.89
N GLY A 104 1.53 8.44 5.61
CA GLY A 104 1.11 8.37 7.01
C GLY A 104 -0.38 8.56 7.29
N LYS A 105 -1.22 8.78 6.27
CA LYS A 105 -2.66 9.01 6.45
C LYS A 105 -3.45 7.73 6.21
N ILE A 106 -4.28 7.33 7.17
CA ILE A 106 -5.21 6.22 7.00
C ILE A 106 -6.20 6.55 5.88
N ARG A 107 -6.40 5.61 4.97
CA ARG A 107 -7.31 5.79 3.84
C ARG A 107 -8.76 5.93 4.28
N THR A 108 -9.49 6.73 3.53
CA THR A 108 -10.94 6.93 3.69
C THR A 108 -11.74 6.34 2.53
N GLN A 109 -11.07 5.71 1.56
CA GLN A 109 -11.67 5.12 0.37
C GLN A 109 -11.50 3.59 0.39
N ASN A 110 -12.46 2.90 -0.22
CA ASN A 110 -12.34 1.47 -0.45
C ASN A 110 -11.31 1.21 -1.55
N ILE A 111 -10.47 0.23 -1.34
CA ILE A 111 -9.47 -0.23 -2.31
C ILE A 111 -9.62 -1.72 -2.55
N SER A 112 -9.22 -2.15 -3.73
CA SER A 112 -9.13 -3.57 -4.10
C SER A 112 -7.74 -3.85 -4.65
N LYS A 113 -7.21 -5.04 -4.42
CA LYS A 113 -5.91 -5.48 -4.94
C LYS A 113 -6.01 -6.90 -5.45
N GLY A 114 -5.58 -7.14 -6.69
CA GLY A 114 -5.60 -8.47 -7.28
C GLY A 114 -6.99 -9.12 -7.33
N GLY A 115 -8.07 -8.32 -7.46
CA GLY A 115 -9.45 -8.82 -7.46
C GLY A 115 -10.07 -9.02 -6.06
N PHE A 116 -9.31 -8.84 -4.98
CA PHE A 116 -9.81 -8.90 -3.61
C PHE A 116 -10.23 -7.51 -3.11
N MET A 117 -11.42 -7.44 -2.51
CA MET A 117 -11.82 -6.27 -1.72
C MET A 117 -11.16 -6.35 -0.35
N LEU A 118 -10.34 -5.33 -0.03
CA LEU A 118 -9.73 -5.19 1.28
C LEU A 118 -10.75 -4.63 2.29
N ALA A 119 -10.40 -4.55 3.56
CA ALA A 119 -11.32 -4.07 4.59
C ALA A 119 -12.02 -2.78 4.18
N PRO A 120 -13.37 -2.70 4.24
CA PRO A 120 -14.09 -1.48 3.87
C PRO A 120 -13.65 -0.29 4.74
N ALA A 121 -13.42 0.88 4.10
CA ALA A 121 -12.90 2.05 4.79
C ALA A 121 -13.75 2.49 5.99
N MET A 122 -15.06 2.29 5.92
CA MET A 122 -16.00 2.63 7.01
C MET A 122 -15.75 1.82 8.30
N TYR A 123 -15.16 0.62 8.20
CA TYR A 123 -14.86 -0.22 9.36
C TYR A 123 -13.39 -0.17 9.77
N LEU A 124 -12.55 0.51 8.97
CA LEU A 124 -11.10 0.47 9.12
C LEU A 124 -10.64 1.01 10.48
N SER A 125 -11.21 2.10 10.97
CA SER A 125 -10.88 2.64 12.29
C SER A 125 -11.13 1.63 13.42
N ARG A 126 -12.25 0.90 13.36
CA ARG A 126 -12.59 -0.13 14.35
C ARG A 126 -11.65 -1.33 14.23
N ALA A 127 -11.37 -1.77 13.01
CA ALA A 127 -10.45 -2.88 12.76
C ALA A 127 -9.05 -2.55 13.31
N LEU A 128 -8.50 -1.39 12.99
CA LEU A 128 -7.20 -0.95 13.48
C LEU A 128 -7.15 -0.87 15.02
N SER A 129 -8.20 -0.35 15.66
CA SER A 129 -8.29 -0.34 17.13
C SER A 129 -8.35 -1.73 17.75
N SER A 130 -8.92 -2.70 17.05
CA SER A 130 -8.94 -4.11 17.50
C SER A 130 -7.57 -4.75 17.32
N ILE A 131 -6.91 -4.53 16.18
CA ILE A 131 -5.58 -5.05 15.88
C ILE A 131 -4.55 -4.51 16.88
N GLU A 132 -4.62 -3.23 17.22
CA GLU A 132 -3.70 -2.62 18.19
C GLU A 132 -3.75 -3.32 19.55
N LYS A 133 -4.90 -3.83 19.94
CA LYS A 133 -5.15 -4.53 21.23
C LYS A 133 -4.88 -6.03 21.18
N MET A 134 -4.50 -6.58 20.03
CA MET A 134 -4.20 -8.00 19.93
C MET A 134 -3.00 -8.37 20.80
N ASP A 135 -3.01 -9.60 21.27
CA ASP A 135 -1.94 -10.16 22.10
C ASP A 135 -0.59 -10.15 21.39
N GLU A 136 0.45 -9.91 22.13
CA GLU A 136 1.87 -9.91 21.71
C GLU A 136 2.72 -10.80 22.63
N SER A 137 2.18 -11.91 23.13
CA SER A 137 2.87 -12.79 24.07
C SER A 137 3.56 -13.99 23.41
N THR A 138 3.10 -14.41 22.25
CA THR A 138 3.61 -15.58 21.54
C THR A 138 3.96 -15.24 20.09
N PHE A 139 4.80 -16.06 19.46
CA PHE A 139 5.13 -15.90 18.05
C PHE A 139 3.86 -15.94 17.17
N ASP A 140 2.96 -16.86 17.43
CA ASP A 140 1.71 -17.00 16.67
C ASP A 140 0.82 -15.77 16.80
N SER A 141 0.79 -15.13 17.99
CA SER A 141 0.03 -13.91 18.20
C SER A 141 0.62 -12.71 17.43
N PHE A 142 1.95 -12.61 17.30
CA PHE A 142 2.59 -11.62 16.44
C PHE A 142 2.26 -11.83 14.96
N VAL A 143 2.29 -13.08 14.49
CA VAL A 143 1.94 -13.44 13.11
C VAL A 143 0.49 -13.10 12.85
N SER A 144 -0.43 -13.47 13.73
CA SER A 144 -1.86 -13.15 13.61
C SER A 144 -2.09 -11.64 13.54
N LYS A 145 -1.44 -10.87 14.42
CA LYS A 145 -1.53 -9.39 14.41
C LYS A 145 -1.00 -8.80 13.09
N TYR A 146 0.07 -9.34 12.55
CA TYR A 146 0.63 -8.93 11.27
C TYR A 146 -0.32 -9.24 10.09
N VAL A 147 -0.91 -10.43 10.07
CA VAL A 147 -1.90 -10.85 9.06
C VAL A 147 -3.10 -9.91 9.07
N GLU A 148 -3.70 -9.68 10.23
CA GLU A 148 -4.84 -8.77 10.37
C GLU A 148 -4.51 -7.34 9.90
N MET A 149 -3.30 -6.84 10.18
CA MET A 149 -2.87 -5.53 9.69
C MET A 149 -2.72 -5.50 8.16
N ASN A 150 -2.27 -6.59 7.55
CA ASN A 150 -2.21 -6.70 6.09
C ASN A 150 -3.60 -6.78 5.46
N VAL A 151 -4.55 -7.49 6.08
CA VAL A 151 -5.96 -7.54 5.65
C VAL A 151 -6.62 -6.17 5.78
N ALA A 152 -6.37 -5.46 6.88
CA ALA A 152 -6.87 -4.10 7.09
C ALA A 152 -6.38 -3.13 6.00
N HIS A 153 -5.14 -3.26 5.55
CA HIS A 153 -4.55 -2.45 4.48
C HIS A 153 -4.78 -0.95 4.66
N PRO A 154 -4.23 -0.33 5.72
CA PRO A 154 -4.66 0.98 6.18
C PRO A 154 -4.33 2.15 5.25
N PHE A 155 -3.41 2.03 4.31
CA PHE A 155 -3.00 3.09 3.41
C PHE A 155 -3.46 2.84 1.97
N MET A 156 -3.45 3.88 1.15
CA MET A 156 -3.80 3.78 -0.27
C MET A 156 -2.77 2.96 -1.06
N GLU A 157 -1.48 3.07 -0.73
CA GLU A 157 -0.36 2.31 -1.29
C GLU A 157 0.74 2.14 -0.22
N GLY A 158 1.74 1.28 -0.46
CA GLY A 158 2.91 1.12 0.42
C GLY A 158 2.69 0.27 1.68
N ASN A 159 1.52 -0.32 1.85
CA ASN A 159 1.18 -1.11 3.05
C ASN A 159 2.19 -2.21 3.34
N GLY A 160 2.53 -3.04 2.35
CA GLY A 160 3.42 -4.18 2.57
C GLY A 160 4.83 -3.77 3.05
N ARG A 161 5.33 -2.60 2.66
CA ARG A 161 6.62 -2.09 3.11
C ARG A 161 6.53 -1.58 4.55
N GLY A 162 5.50 -0.79 4.84
CA GLY A 162 5.25 -0.26 6.17
C GLY A 162 4.99 -1.36 7.21
N THR A 163 4.12 -2.32 6.88
CA THR A 163 3.75 -3.41 7.81
C THR A 163 4.91 -4.37 8.10
N ARG A 164 5.81 -4.62 7.14
CA ARG A 164 7.01 -5.44 7.41
C ARG A 164 7.95 -4.78 8.42
N ILE A 165 8.23 -3.50 8.25
CA ILE A 165 9.05 -2.75 9.23
C ILE A 165 8.35 -2.70 10.58
N TRP A 166 7.05 -2.47 10.60
CA TRP A 166 6.26 -2.45 11.83
C TRP A 166 6.32 -3.79 12.59
N LEU A 167 6.22 -4.94 11.88
CA LEU A 167 6.40 -6.26 12.46
C LEU A 167 7.83 -6.44 13.03
N ASP A 168 8.85 -6.08 12.26
CA ASP A 168 10.24 -6.19 12.70
C ASP A 168 10.51 -5.38 13.97
N LEU A 169 9.91 -4.20 14.12
CA LEU A 169 10.03 -3.40 15.34
C LEU A 169 9.34 -4.06 16.54
N ILE A 170 8.16 -4.66 16.34
CA ILE A 170 7.45 -5.42 17.39
C ILE A 170 8.29 -6.61 17.83
N LEU A 171 8.77 -7.42 16.90
CA LEU A 171 9.60 -8.59 17.19
C LEU A 171 10.92 -8.20 17.87
N LYS A 172 11.57 -7.13 17.41
CA LYS A 172 12.79 -6.61 18.00
C LYS A 172 12.55 -6.15 19.44
N ASN A 173 11.44 -5.45 19.68
CA ASN A 173 11.11 -4.94 21.02
C ASN A 173 10.84 -6.10 22.01
N ASN A 174 10.01 -7.05 21.63
CA ASN A 174 9.49 -8.09 22.51
C ASN A 174 10.38 -9.33 22.58
N LEU A 175 10.94 -9.78 21.45
CA LEU A 175 11.68 -11.06 21.34
C LEU A 175 13.16 -10.88 21.01
N LYS A 176 13.63 -9.67 20.69
CA LYS A 176 14.99 -9.40 20.19
C LYS A 176 15.29 -10.12 18.87
N LEU A 177 14.27 -10.34 18.06
CA LEU A 177 14.33 -10.99 16.75
C LEU A 177 13.90 -10.01 15.64
N CYS A 178 14.20 -10.36 14.40
CA CYS A 178 13.67 -9.76 13.19
C CYS A 178 13.44 -10.85 12.13
N VAL A 179 12.63 -10.53 11.11
CA VAL A 179 12.39 -11.46 10.01
C VAL A 179 13.52 -11.34 8.98
N ASP A 180 14.08 -12.47 8.56
CA ASP A 180 14.95 -12.51 7.39
C ASP A 180 14.12 -12.55 6.10
N TRP A 181 13.72 -11.38 5.63
CA TRP A 181 12.89 -11.22 4.43
C TRP A 181 13.58 -11.74 3.16
N SER A 182 14.91 -11.90 3.16
CA SER A 182 15.65 -12.43 2.02
C SER A 182 15.42 -13.92 1.77
N ARG A 183 14.98 -14.64 2.82
CA ARG A 183 14.69 -16.08 2.79
C ARG A 183 13.24 -16.41 2.49
N ILE A 184 12.38 -15.40 2.36
CA ILE A 184 10.96 -15.59 2.11
C ILE A 184 10.72 -15.43 0.62
N ASP A 185 10.25 -16.50 -0.04
CA ASP A 185 9.83 -16.43 -1.44
C ASP A 185 8.61 -15.52 -1.61
N LYS A 186 8.65 -14.65 -2.61
CA LYS A 186 7.58 -13.68 -2.85
C LYS A 186 6.25 -14.35 -3.15
N LYS A 187 6.28 -15.46 -3.92
CA LYS A 187 5.07 -16.17 -4.32
C LYS A 187 4.44 -16.85 -3.10
N ASP A 188 5.24 -17.59 -2.32
CA ASP A 188 4.78 -18.27 -1.11
C ASP A 188 4.19 -17.29 -0.10
N TYR A 189 4.84 -16.13 0.09
CA TYR A 189 4.32 -15.06 0.92
C TYR A 189 2.95 -14.55 0.45
N LEU A 190 2.80 -14.27 -0.86
CA LEU A 190 1.56 -13.76 -1.41
C LEU A 190 0.43 -14.82 -1.36
N ASP A 191 0.77 -16.08 -1.55
CA ASP A 191 -0.20 -17.17 -1.48
C ASP A 191 -0.67 -17.37 -0.03
N ALA A 192 0.23 -17.38 0.95
CA ALA A 192 -0.13 -17.41 2.37
C ALA A 192 -1.02 -16.24 2.81
N MET A 193 -0.74 -15.03 2.30
CA MET A 193 -1.55 -13.83 2.59
C MET A 193 -2.94 -13.86 1.92
N ARG A 194 -3.18 -14.70 0.92
CA ARG A 194 -4.50 -14.91 0.31
C ARG A 194 -5.33 -15.97 1.02
N GLU A 195 -4.67 -16.93 1.66
CA GLU A 195 -5.31 -18.02 2.37
C GLU A 195 -5.70 -17.65 3.81
N SER A 196 -5.13 -16.57 4.34
CA SER A 196 -5.39 -16.06 5.68
C SER A 196 -6.55 -15.08 5.70
#